data_bc559278be1d3a2d1c53cf4a2e85246e
#
_entry.id   bc559278be1d3a2d1c53cf4a2e85246e
#
_cell.length_a   1.000
_cell.length_b   1.000
_cell.length_c   1.000
_cell.angle_alpha   90.00
_cell.angle_beta   90.00
_cell.angle_gamma   90.00
#
_symmetry.space_group_name_H-M   'P 1'
#
loop_
_entity.id
_entity.type
_entity.pdbx_description
1 polymer ?
#
loop_
_entity_poly.entity_id
_entity_poly.type
_entity_poly.pdbx_seq_one_letter_code
_entity_poly.pdbx_strand_id
1 'polypeptide(L)'
;MSVSYKGKKISLPIIAYGGMVHSNYMIGMINLVNKLAALGMSVNCPSIWFESLISRARNASAAAALSNKDDYLMFIDTDVIFDANDVVKLIDADKDVAVGLYPKKYISDRKVQFLSKRYSQMPAFWRQLVGDFSSEFDDKVFESNENLIEVNYAATGFMLIKTSVFNNIAKTKPDLKYKNDIDGYMSYGD
;
A
#
# COMPACT_ATOMS: atom_id res chain seq x y z
N MET A 1 -3.58 -21.76 7.00
CA MET A 1 -2.92 -22.35 5.81
C MET A 1 -1.91 -21.32 5.32
N SER A 2 -0.67 -21.73 5.00
CA SER A 2 0.31 -20.80 4.43
C SER A 2 -0.05 -20.48 2.99
N VAL A 3 0.05 -19.21 2.60
CA VAL A 3 -0.18 -18.76 1.22
C VAL A 3 0.90 -19.36 0.32
N SER A 4 0.53 -19.89 -0.84
CA SER A 4 1.50 -20.35 -1.83
C SER A 4 1.93 -19.17 -2.70
N TYR A 5 3.21 -18.85 -2.71
CA TYR A 5 3.78 -17.75 -3.52
C TYR A 5 4.13 -18.19 -4.94
N LYS A 6 4.52 -19.48 -5.11
CA LYS A 6 5.03 -20.00 -6.39
C LYS A 6 4.03 -19.84 -7.51
N GLY A 7 4.43 -19.16 -8.57
CA GLY A 7 3.62 -18.89 -9.75
C GLY A 7 2.62 -17.75 -9.60
N LYS A 8 2.53 -17.12 -8.42
CA LYS A 8 1.74 -15.91 -8.21
C LYS A 8 2.40 -14.70 -8.85
N LYS A 9 1.58 -13.74 -9.27
CA LYS A 9 2.01 -12.49 -9.90
C LYS A 9 1.60 -11.30 -9.06
N ILE A 10 2.48 -10.32 -8.93
CA ILE A 10 2.20 -9.08 -8.23
C ILE A 10 2.63 -7.87 -9.06
N SER A 11 1.76 -6.87 -9.11
CA SER A 11 2.05 -5.56 -9.67
C SER A 11 2.44 -4.60 -8.55
N LEU A 12 3.56 -3.91 -8.70
CA LEU A 12 4.11 -2.89 -7.82
C LEU A 12 4.25 -1.57 -8.59
N PRO A 13 3.16 -0.83 -8.87
CA PRO A 13 3.22 0.39 -9.66
C PRO A 13 4.01 1.48 -8.94
N ILE A 14 4.92 2.13 -9.67
CA ILE A 14 5.71 3.28 -9.20
C ILE A 14 5.03 4.53 -9.71
N ILE A 15 4.26 5.21 -8.85
CA ILE A 15 3.56 6.45 -9.19
C ILE A 15 4.42 7.62 -8.72
N ALA A 16 5.14 8.25 -9.67
CA ALA A 16 6.14 9.29 -9.38
C ALA A 16 5.84 10.55 -10.19
N TYR A 17 5.05 11.50 -9.64
CA TYR A 17 4.62 12.71 -10.34
C TYR A 17 5.78 13.46 -10.99
N GLY A 18 6.88 13.71 -10.27
CA GLY A 18 8.06 14.42 -10.80
C GLY A 18 9.12 13.50 -11.43
N GLY A 19 8.82 12.20 -11.64
CA GLY A 19 9.80 11.22 -12.12
C GLY A 19 10.87 10.86 -11.08
N MET A 20 10.72 11.29 -9.83
CA MET A 20 11.68 11.06 -8.74
C MET A 20 11.03 10.26 -7.62
N VAL A 21 11.85 9.46 -6.93
CA VAL A 21 11.45 8.69 -5.75
C VAL A 21 12.46 8.91 -4.61
N HIS A 22 12.06 8.73 -3.38
CA HIS A 22 12.98 8.77 -2.25
C HIS A 22 13.96 7.59 -2.30
N SER A 23 15.23 7.82 -1.97
CA SER A 23 16.27 6.79 -1.99
C SER A 23 15.93 5.58 -1.11
N ASN A 24 15.37 5.82 0.07
CA ASN A 24 14.94 4.74 0.97
C ASN A 24 13.79 3.91 0.39
N TYR A 25 12.85 4.53 -0.33
CA TYR A 25 11.82 3.83 -1.08
C TYR A 25 12.45 2.93 -2.16
N MET A 26 13.41 3.45 -2.93
CA MET A 26 14.09 2.67 -3.95
C MET A 26 14.80 1.44 -3.36
N ILE A 27 15.50 1.61 -2.24
CA ILE A 27 16.16 0.49 -1.54
C ILE A 27 15.11 -0.55 -1.08
N GLY A 28 14.00 -0.08 -0.51
CA GLY A 28 12.89 -0.94 -0.12
C GLY A 28 12.33 -1.74 -1.30
N MET A 29 12.13 -1.09 -2.45
CA MET A 29 11.64 -1.73 -3.67
C MET A 29 12.61 -2.79 -4.22
N ILE A 30 13.92 -2.51 -4.25
CA ILE A 30 14.94 -3.48 -4.67
C ILE A 30 14.91 -4.72 -3.76
N ASN A 31 14.87 -4.52 -2.45
CA ASN A 31 14.79 -5.61 -1.47
C ASN A 31 13.49 -6.42 -1.64
N LEU A 32 12.37 -5.73 -1.87
CA LEU A 32 11.06 -6.37 -2.07
C LEU A 32 11.04 -7.23 -3.33
N VAL A 33 11.50 -6.70 -4.47
CA VAL A 33 11.54 -7.44 -5.74
C VAL A 33 12.39 -8.69 -5.60
N ASN A 34 13.60 -8.57 -5.01
CA ASN A 34 14.48 -9.72 -4.77
C ASN A 34 13.83 -10.76 -3.85
N LYS A 35 13.16 -10.31 -2.78
CA LYS A 35 12.50 -11.22 -1.83
C LYS A 35 11.34 -11.95 -2.47
N LEU A 36 10.46 -11.27 -3.19
CA LEU A 36 9.31 -11.88 -3.85
C LEU A 36 9.74 -12.84 -4.96
N ALA A 37 10.77 -12.49 -5.72
CA ALA A 37 11.36 -13.39 -6.71
C ALA A 37 11.94 -14.65 -6.08
N ALA A 38 12.64 -14.53 -4.94
CA ALA A 38 13.16 -15.67 -4.18
C ALA A 38 12.05 -16.60 -3.64
N LEU A 39 10.85 -16.04 -3.35
CA LEU A 39 9.66 -16.81 -2.98
C LEU A 39 8.95 -17.46 -4.19
N GLY A 40 9.41 -17.19 -5.42
CA GLY A 40 8.86 -17.75 -6.64
C GLY A 40 7.69 -16.97 -7.24
N MET A 41 7.51 -15.70 -6.84
CA MET A 41 6.55 -14.81 -7.45
C MET A 41 7.11 -14.13 -8.71
N SER A 42 6.25 -13.83 -9.66
CA SER A 42 6.55 -12.92 -10.77
C SER A 42 6.19 -11.48 -10.36
N VAL A 43 7.14 -10.56 -10.51
CA VAL A 43 6.98 -9.17 -10.09
C VAL A 43 6.98 -8.26 -11.32
N ASN A 44 5.99 -7.39 -11.41
CA ASN A 44 5.88 -6.35 -12.43
C ASN A 44 5.91 -4.97 -11.75
N CYS A 45 6.76 -4.05 -12.22
CA CYS A 45 6.92 -2.71 -11.66
C CYS A 45 6.64 -1.63 -12.75
N PRO A 46 5.38 -1.44 -13.18
CA PRO A 46 5.05 -0.37 -14.11
C PRO A 46 5.28 0.99 -13.46
N SER A 47 5.72 1.99 -14.23
CA SER A 47 5.91 3.35 -13.74
C SER A 47 4.95 4.32 -14.43
N ILE A 48 4.37 5.23 -13.64
CA ILE A 48 3.50 6.32 -14.10
C ILE A 48 4.13 7.64 -13.68
N TRP A 49 4.45 8.47 -14.67
CA TRP A 49 5.09 9.76 -14.48
C TRP A 49 4.16 10.91 -14.87
N PHE A 50 4.39 12.07 -14.28
CA PHE A 50 3.70 13.33 -14.61
C PHE A 50 2.16 13.27 -14.49
N GLU A 51 1.61 12.28 -13.79
CA GLU A 51 0.19 12.23 -13.51
C GLU A 51 -0.13 12.91 -12.17
N SER A 52 -0.78 14.06 -12.26
CA SER A 52 -1.11 14.87 -11.09
C SER A 52 -2.33 14.36 -10.31
N LEU A 53 -3.20 13.59 -10.97
CA LEU A 53 -4.39 13.04 -10.35
C LEU A 53 -4.11 11.60 -9.87
N ILE A 54 -3.80 11.46 -8.59
CA ILE A 54 -3.42 10.19 -7.99
C ILE A 54 -4.50 9.09 -8.15
N SER A 55 -5.77 9.43 -8.12
CA SER A 55 -6.86 8.48 -8.34
C SER A 55 -6.81 7.91 -9.76
N ARG A 56 -6.53 8.74 -10.77
CA ARG A 56 -6.39 8.30 -12.16
C ARG A 56 -5.19 7.38 -12.33
N ALA A 57 -4.03 7.71 -11.75
CA ALA A 57 -2.85 6.86 -11.77
C ALA A 57 -3.12 5.49 -11.14
N ARG A 58 -3.81 5.45 -10.00
CA ARG A 58 -4.17 4.20 -9.32
C ARG A 58 -5.17 3.38 -10.10
N ASN A 59 -6.16 4.01 -10.74
CA ASN A 59 -7.11 3.31 -11.61
C ASN A 59 -6.42 2.69 -12.83
N ALA A 60 -5.50 3.43 -13.47
CA ALA A 60 -4.69 2.90 -14.57
C ALA A 60 -3.82 1.72 -14.12
N SER A 61 -3.23 1.80 -12.92
CA SER A 61 -2.47 0.69 -12.33
C SER A 61 -3.34 -0.55 -12.10
N ALA A 62 -4.57 -0.37 -11.62
CA ALA A 62 -5.52 -1.48 -11.42
C ALA A 62 -5.91 -2.11 -12.75
N ALA A 63 -6.18 -1.32 -13.78
CA ALA A 63 -6.49 -1.79 -15.12
C ALA A 63 -5.32 -2.59 -15.73
N ALA A 64 -4.09 -2.09 -15.59
CA ALA A 64 -2.89 -2.78 -16.05
C ALA A 64 -2.69 -4.14 -15.33
N ALA A 65 -2.87 -4.17 -14.00
CA ALA A 65 -2.76 -5.40 -13.21
C ALA A 65 -3.80 -6.45 -13.64
N LEU A 66 -5.04 -6.04 -13.90
CA LEU A 66 -6.09 -6.91 -14.44
C LEU A 66 -5.74 -7.44 -15.82
N SER A 67 -5.27 -6.58 -16.72
CA SER A 67 -4.87 -6.96 -18.09
C SER A 67 -3.73 -7.96 -18.09
N ASN A 68 -2.74 -7.80 -17.20
CA ASN A 68 -1.61 -8.70 -17.02
C ASN A 68 -1.97 -10.00 -16.29
N LYS A 69 -3.19 -10.10 -15.76
CA LYS A 69 -3.65 -11.21 -14.92
C LYS A 69 -2.74 -11.39 -13.70
N ASP A 70 -2.40 -10.27 -13.06
CA ASP A 70 -1.69 -10.28 -11.79
C ASP A 70 -2.65 -10.76 -10.68
N ASP A 71 -2.16 -11.49 -9.69
CA ASP A 71 -2.95 -11.95 -8.54
C ASP A 71 -3.12 -10.83 -7.50
N TYR A 72 -2.10 -9.97 -7.40
CA TYR A 72 -2.02 -8.90 -6.41
C TYR A 72 -1.63 -7.57 -7.06
N LEU A 73 -2.17 -6.49 -6.50
CA LEU A 73 -1.75 -5.13 -6.74
C LEU A 73 -1.32 -4.52 -5.41
N MET A 74 -0.09 -4.03 -5.30
CA MET A 74 0.44 -3.40 -4.10
C MET A 74 0.77 -1.93 -4.38
N PHE A 75 0.06 -1.03 -3.73
CA PHE A 75 0.39 0.39 -3.74
C PHE A 75 1.37 0.71 -2.60
N ILE A 76 2.46 1.40 -2.95
CA ILE A 76 3.44 1.94 -2.01
C ILE A 76 3.75 3.36 -2.49
N ASP A 77 3.38 4.38 -1.70
CA ASP A 77 3.69 5.76 -2.03
C ASP A 77 5.22 5.97 -2.02
N THR A 78 5.74 6.72 -2.99
CA THR A 78 7.18 6.86 -3.27
C THR A 78 7.99 7.56 -2.16
N ASP A 79 7.32 8.01 -1.11
CA ASP A 79 7.89 8.62 0.09
C ASP A 79 7.65 7.81 1.36
N VAL A 80 7.11 6.60 1.24
CA VAL A 80 6.97 5.63 2.35
C VAL A 80 8.23 4.79 2.45
N ILE A 81 8.81 4.73 3.65
CA ILE A 81 9.90 3.82 3.99
C ILE A 81 9.30 2.54 4.55
N PHE A 82 9.67 1.41 3.99
CA PHE A 82 9.10 0.11 4.35
C PHE A 82 10.15 -1.01 4.34
N ASP A 83 9.85 -2.12 5.02
CA ASP A 83 10.61 -3.37 4.92
C ASP A 83 9.89 -4.35 3.99
N ALA A 84 10.67 -5.10 3.20
CA ALA A 84 10.13 -6.11 2.28
C ALA A 84 9.30 -7.19 3.00
N ASN A 85 9.67 -7.51 4.26
CA ASN A 85 8.91 -8.46 5.08
C ASN A 85 7.51 -7.96 5.43
N ASP A 86 7.28 -6.64 5.47
CA ASP A 86 5.95 -6.12 5.77
C ASP A 86 4.98 -6.40 4.61
N VAL A 87 5.44 -6.32 3.36
CA VAL A 87 4.62 -6.73 2.21
C VAL A 87 4.35 -8.24 2.24
N VAL A 88 5.33 -9.06 2.61
CA VAL A 88 5.14 -10.51 2.77
C VAL A 88 4.07 -10.80 3.83
N LYS A 89 4.09 -10.10 4.97
CA LYS A 89 3.03 -10.22 6.00
C LYS A 89 1.64 -9.87 5.48
N LEU A 90 1.53 -8.83 4.62
CA LEU A 90 0.25 -8.49 4.01
C LEU A 90 -0.25 -9.59 3.06
N ILE A 91 0.66 -10.23 2.31
CA ILE A 91 0.29 -11.38 1.46
C ILE A 91 -0.14 -12.56 2.33
N ASP A 92 0.60 -12.86 3.40
CA ASP A 92 0.32 -13.97 4.33
C ASP A 92 -0.99 -13.77 5.09
N ALA A 93 -1.42 -12.53 5.27
CA ALA A 93 -2.72 -12.21 5.86
C ALA A 93 -3.90 -12.77 5.05
N ASP A 94 -3.70 -13.03 3.77
CA ASP A 94 -4.68 -13.61 2.83
C ASP A 94 -6.03 -12.88 2.79
N LYS A 95 -6.03 -11.58 3.03
CA LYS A 95 -7.23 -10.74 2.97
C LYS A 95 -7.42 -10.18 1.56
N ASP A 96 -8.65 -9.83 1.23
CA ASP A 96 -9.00 -9.20 -0.05
C ASP A 96 -8.32 -7.84 -0.21
N VAL A 97 -8.29 -7.07 0.89
CA VAL A 97 -7.52 -5.83 1.03
C VAL A 97 -6.79 -5.88 2.38
N ALA A 98 -5.48 -5.67 2.36
CA ALA A 98 -4.64 -5.59 3.54
C ALA A 98 -3.79 -4.32 3.49
N VAL A 99 -3.65 -3.63 4.63
CA VAL A 99 -2.91 -2.36 4.71
C VAL A 99 -1.89 -2.38 5.82
N GLY A 100 -0.74 -1.76 5.58
CA GLY A 100 0.21 -1.45 6.63
C GLY A 100 -0.02 -0.03 7.14
N LEU A 101 0.05 0.14 8.45
CA LEU A 101 -0.07 1.45 9.08
C LEU A 101 1.22 2.24 8.88
N TYR A 102 1.09 3.47 8.43
CA TYR A 102 2.20 4.41 8.35
C TYR A 102 1.78 5.78 8.91
N PRO A 103 2.70 6.54 9.53
CA PRO A 103 2.36 7.82 10.12
C PRO A 103 2.10 8.87 9.03
N LYS A 104 1.15 9.76 9.30
CA LYS A 104 0.99 11.00 8.52
C LYS A 104 2.23 11.88 8.70
N LYS A 105 2.53 12.74 7.73
CA LYS A 105 3.62 13.73 7.78
C LYS A 105 3.32 14.91 8.73
N TYR A 106 2.72 14.61 9.85
CA TYR A 106 2.30 15.59 10.84
C TYR A 106 2.67 15.11 12.25
N ILE A 107 3.25 16.01 13.03
CA ILE A 107 3.54 15.78 14.44
C ILE A 107 2.49 16.54 15.24
N SER A 108 1.75 15.84 16.08
CA SER A 108 0.74 16.45 16.94
C SER A 108 1.38 17.15 18.15
N ASP A 109 1.34 18.49 18.18
CA ASP A 109 1.86 19.29 19.30
C ASP A 109 1.20 18.88 20.62
N ARG A 110 -0.10 18.53 20.59
CA ARG A 110 -0.84 18.05 21.77
C ARG A 110 -0.23 16.74 22.31
N LYS A 111 0.11 15.81 21.44
CA LYS A 111 0.75 14.54 21.83
C LYS A 111 2.17 14.78 22.34
N VAL A 112 2.93 15.69 21.72
CA VAL A 112 4.26 16.09 22.21
C VAL A 112 4.18 16.65 23.61
N GLN A 113 3.26 17.58 23.87
CA GLN A 113 3.05 18.16 25.20
C GLN A 113 2.61 17.12 26.24
N PHE A 114 1.75 16.17 25.84
CA PHE A 114 1.35 15.07 26.72
C PHE A 114 2.54 14.20 27.10
N LEU A 115 3.36 13.81 26.13
CA LEU A 115 4.55 12.99 26.39
C LEU A 115 5.60 13.73 27.24
N SER A 116 5.82 15.02 26.98
CA SER A 116 6.78 15.82 27.76
C SER A 116 6.40 15.96 29.24
N LYS A 117 5.10 15.89 29.54
CA LYS A 117 4.60 15.88 30.94
C LYS A 117 4.74 14.50 31.59
N ARG A 118 4.70 13.43 30.80
CA ARG A 118 4.71 12.05 31.30
C ARG A 118 6.12 11.48 31.47
N TYR A 119 7.06 11.93 30.66
CA TYR A 119 8.42 11.43 30.64
C TYR A 119 9.40 12.55 30.95
N SER A 120 10.31 12.35 31.91
CA SER A 120 11.40 13.28 32.23
C SER A 120 12.40 13.43 31.09
N GLN A 121 12.55 12.37 30.27
CA GLN A 121 13.28 12.37 29.02
C GLN A 121 12.42 11.70 27.94
N MET A 122 12.39 12.29 26.74
CA MET A 122 11.64 11.71 25.63
C MET A 122 12.21 10.32 25.25
N PRO A 123 11.38 9.27 25.20
CA PRO A 123 11.85 7.95 24.79
C PRO A 123 12.38 7.98 23.36
N ALA A 124 13.35 7.12 23.01
CA ALA A 124 13.97 7.09 21.69
C ALA A 124 12.95 6.92 20.53
N PHE A 125 11.82 6.27 20.82
CA PHE A 125 10.72 6.04 19.87
C PHE A 125 9.58 7.09 19.94
N TRP A 126 9.82 8.26 20.57
CA TRP A 126 8.79 9.28 20.78
C TRP A 126 8.08 9.73 19.50
N ARG A 127 8.80 9.78 18.36
CA ARG A 127 8.21 10.16 17.07
C ARG A 127 7.07 9.24 16.63
N GLN A 128 7.13 7.95 17.00
CA GLN A 128 6.06 6.98 16.73
C GLN A 128 4.82 7.24 17.58
N LEU A 129 5.00 7.85 18.77
CA LEU A 129 3.91 8.14 19.71
C LEU A 129 3.19 9.45 19.41
N VAL A 130 3.81 10.38 18.69
CA VAL A 130 3.25 11.73 18.42
C VAL A 130 2.65 11.86 17.02
N GLY A 131 2.86 10.89 16.14
CA GLY A 131 2.26 10.85 14.81
C GLY A 131 0.78 10.44 14.88
N ASP A 132 0.02 10.90 13.90
CA ASP A 132 -1.28 10.32 13.57
C ASP A 132 -1.08 9.29 12.44
N PHE A 133 -1.86 8.22 12.47
CA PHE A 133 -1.78 7.18 11.45
C PHE A 133 -2.77 7.43 10.30
N SER A 134 -2.50 6.80 9.18
CA SER A 134 -3.27 6.92 7.95
C SER A 134 -4.51 6.01 7.89
N SER A 135 -4.95 5.52 9.03
CA SER A 135 -6.13 4.65 9.18
C SER A 135 -6.96 5.06 10.38
N GLU A 136 -8.24 4.79 10.32
CA GLU A 136 -9.16 4.98 11.43
C GLU A 136 -9.49 3.61 12.03
N PHE A 137 -9.20 3.45 13.30
CA PHE A 137 -9.48 2.25 14.08
C PHE A 137 -9.94 2.63 15.48
N ASP A 138 -10.69 1.74 16.12
CA ASP A 138 -11.15 1.90 17.51
C ASP A 138 -9.93 1.79 18.46
N ASP A 139 -9.86 2.64 19.50
CA ASP A 139 -8.79 2.61 20.50
C ASP A 139 -8.65 1.25 21.21
N LYS A 140 -9.72 0.46 21.26
CA LYS A 140 -9.72 -0.93 21.78
C LYS A 140 -8.81 -1.89 21.00
N VAL A 141 -8.46 -1.53 19.79
CA VAL A 141 -7.56 -2.27 18.92
C VAL A 141 -6.18 -2.46 19.53
N PHE A 142 -5.67 -1.47 20.27
CA PHE A 142 -4.36 -1.57 20.95
C PHE A 142 -4.36 -2.53 22.15
N GLU A 143 -5.54 -2.95 22.63
CA GLU A 143 -5.69 -3.92 23.71
C GLU A 143 -5.78 -5.36 23.17
N SER A 144 -5.96 -5.54 21.87
CA SER A 144 -5.98 -6.84 21.23
C SER A 144 -4.55 -7.33 20.94
N ASN A 145 -4.27 -8.60 21.26
CA ASN A 145 -3.03 -9.28 20.85
C ASN A 145 -3.10 -9.80 19.41
N GLU A 146 -4.04 -9.30 18.60
CA GLU A 146 -4.25 -9.75 17.24
C GLU A 146 -3.25 -9.05 16.29
N ASN A 147 -2.63 -9.82 15.42
CA ASN A 147 -1.72 -9.29 14.39
C ASN A 147 -2.45 -8.60 13.24
N LEU A 148 -3.77 -8.76 13.13
CA LEU A 148 -4.62 -8.19 12.10
C LEU A 148 -5.86 -7.60 12.75
N ILE A 149 -6.22 -6.42 12.32
CA ILE A 149 -7.33 -5.64 12.83
C ILE A 149 -8.18 -5.20 11.65
N GLU A 150 -9.49 -5.36 11.79
CA GLU A 150 -10.44 -4.81 10.82
C GLU A 150 -10.57 -3.30 11.02
N VAL A 151 -10.50 -2.53 9.92
CA VAL A 151 -10.60 -1.07 9.95
C VAL A 151 -11.68 -0.60 8.98
N ASN A 152 -12.38 0.46 9.33
CA ASN A 152 -13.41 1.06 8.47
C ASN A 152 -12.79 1.90 7.34
N TYR A 153 -11.60 2.44 7.57
CA TYR A 153 -10.90 3.31 6.64
C TYR A 153 -9.39 3.11 6.74
N ALA A 154 -8.74 3.06 5.59
CA ALA A 154 -7.29 3.07 5.47
C ALA A 154 -6.84 3.83 4.22
N ALA A 155 -5.72 4.55 4.33
CA ALA A 155 -5.11 5.20 3.18
C ALA A 155 -4.34 4.22 2.30
N THR A 156 -4.27 4.52 1.01
CA THR A 156 -3.73 3.62 -0.02
C THR A 156 -2.20 3.65 -0.16
N GLY A 157 -1.49 4.44 0.63
CA GLY A 157 -0.03 4.61 0.49
C GLY A 157 0.81 3.39 0.88
N PHE A 158 0.22 2.36 1.50
CA PHE A 158 0.82 1.04 1.72
C PHE A 158 -0.29 -0.02 1.79
N MET A 159 -0.82 -0.41 0.60
CA MET A 159 -2.04 -1.22 0.50
C MET A 159 -1.87 -2.33 -0.54
N LEU A 160 -2.09 -3.56 -0.09
CA LEU A 160 -2.18 -4.76 -0.92
C LEU A 160 -3.65 -5.07 -1.24
N ILE A 161 -3.95 -5.33 -2.51
CA ILE A 161 -5.29 -5.67 -2.98
C ILE A 161 -5.20 -6.91 -3.85
N LYS A 162 -6.06 -7.92 -3.59
CA LYS A 162 -6.25 -9.02 -4.54
C LYS A 162 -6.96 -8.48 -5.79
N THR A 163 -6.48 -8.79 -6.97
CA THR A 163 -7.08 -8.27 -8.22
C THR A 163 -8.51 -8.78 -8.45
N SER A 164 -8.89 -9.89 -7.80
CA SER A 164 -10.29 -10.37 -7.76
C SER A 164 -11.28 -9.33 -7.24
N VAL A 165 -10.85 -8.41 -6.35
CA VAL A 165 -11.67 -7.32 -5.82
C VAL A 165 -12.15 -6.41 -6.95
N PHE A 166 -11.24 -6.03 -7.85
CA PHE A 166 -11.58 -5.19 -9.00
C PHE A 166 -12.53 -5.88 -9.98
N ASN A 167 -12.33 -7.19 -10.20
CA ASN A 167 -13.26 -7.99 -11.00
C ASN A 167 -14.68 -8.04 -10.39
N ASN A 168 -14.77 -8.13 -9.07
CA ASN A 168 -16.05 -8.10 -8.37
C ASN A 168 -16.71 -6.73 -8.45
N ILE A 169 -15.95 -5.64 -8.28
CA ILE A 169 -16.45 -4.26 -8.46
C ILE A 169 -16.96 -4.07 -9.89
N ALA A 170 -16.21 -4.50 -10.90
CA ALA A 170 -16.61 -4.39 -12.29
C ALA A 170 -17.94 -5.10 -12.61
N LYS A 171 -18.20 -6.24 -11.95
CA LYS A 171 -19.44 -7.00 -12.11
C LYS A 171 -20.62 -6.37 -11.37
N THR A 172 -20.38 -5.86 -10.15
CA THR A 172 -21.45 -5.34 -9.27
C THR A 172 -21.80 -3.88 -9.54
N LYS A 173 -20.85 -3.11 -10.09
CA LYS A 173 -20.98 -1.68 -10.37
C LYS A 173 -20.44 -1.34 -11.78
N PRO A 174 -21.06 -1.85 -12.84
CA PRO A 174 -20.59 -1.62 -14.21
C PRO A 174 -20.61 -0.14 -14.62
N ASP A 175 -21.45 0.68 -13.99
CA ASP A 175 -21.56 2.13 -14.25
C ASP A 175 -20.31 2.93 -13.84
N LEU A 176 -19.43 2.33 -13.01
CA LEU A 176 -18.15 2.94 -12.64
C LEU A 176 -17.09 2.79 -13.74
N LYS A 177 -17.40 2.08 -14.81
CA LYS A 177 -16.51 1.85 -15.93
C LYS A 177 -16.31 3.13 -16.74
N TYR A 178 -15.06 3.52 -16.97
CA TYR A 178 -14.73 4.65 -17.83
C TYR A 178 -13.45 4.39 -18.64
N LYS A 179 -13.29 5.10 -19.75
CA LYS A 179 -12.05 5.05 -20.51
C LYS A 179 -11.02 5.99 -19.90
N ASN A 180 -9.86 5.47 -19.55
CA ASN A 180 -8.74 6.26 -19.08
C ASN A 180 -7.99 6.87 -20.29
N ASP A 181 -7.49 8.10 -20.16
CA ASP A 181 -6.76 8.85 -21.18
C ASP A 181 -5.22 8.85 -20.96
N ILE A 182 -4.72 8.01 -20.06
CA ILE A 182 -3.28 7.82 -19.86
C ILE A 182 -2.73 6.94 -21.00
N ASP A 183 -1.90 7.52 -21.85
CA ASP A 183 -1.29 6.84 -22.97
C ASP A 183 -0.44 5.65 -22.51
N GLY A 184 -0.59 4.50 -23.20
CA GLY A 184 0.16 3.28 -22.98
C GLY A 184 -0.33 2.40 -21.81
N TYR A 185 -1.37 2.83 -21.09
CA TYR A 185 -2.03 2.02 -20.08
C TYR A 185 -3.42 1.60 -20.56
N MET A 186 -3.68 0.29 -20.43
CA MET A 186 -5.02 -0.25 -20.72
C MET A 186 -6.01 0.39 -19.74
N SER A 187 -6.99 1.05 -20.26
CA SER A 187 -8.05 1.62 -19.44
C SER A 187 -8.89 0.52 -18.81
N TYR A 188 -9.30 0.73 -17.55
CA TYR A 188 -10.32 -0.10 -16.95
C TYR A 188 -11.60 0.10 -17.76
N GLY A 189 -11.94 -0.87 -18.55
CA GLY A 189 -13.19 -0.83 -19.27
C GLY A 189 -13.16 -0.82 -20.79
N ASP A 190 -12.07 -1.17 -21.46
CA ASP A 190 -12.09 -1.54 -22.87
C ASP A 190 -12.66 -2.95 -23.09
#